data_8f5c11ef10f23c912999bde136749e96
#
_entry.id   8f5c11ef10f23c912999bde136749e96
#
_cell.length_a   1.000
_cell.length_b   1.000
_cell.length_c   1.000
_cell.angle_alpha   90.00
_cell.angle_beta   90.00
_cell.angle_gamma   90.00
#
_symmetry.space_group_name_H-M   'P 1'
#
loop_
_entity.id
_entity.type
_entity.pdbx_description
1 polymer ?
#
loop_
_entity_poly.entity_id
_entity_poly.type
_entity_poly.pdbx_seq_one_letter_code
_entity_poly.pdbx_strand_id
1 'polypeptide(L)'
;MIYIRLLWTFFKIGAFTFGGGYAMLPLVESEVVAHGWMSEQDIVNFIAVSESTPGSFVATYVGEEVAGIAGSVCATLGVVLPSFIIILIIAGCYKKFRDSGIIKGCMSGLKPAVVGLIGASVISVGREVFIPDGLAV
;
A
#
# COMPACT_ATOMS: atom_id res chain seq x y z
N MET A 1 6.15 -6.90 23.93
CA MET A 1 5.65 -7.80 22.85
C MET A 1 4.83 -7.06 21.77
N ILE A 2 4.40 -5.82 22.03
CA ILE A 2 3.57 -5.04 21.08
C ILE A 2 4.34 -4.70 19.78
N TYR A 3 5.61 -4.35 19.86
CA TYR A 3 6.47 -4.01 18.71
C TYR A 3 6.58 -5.15 17.69
N ILE A 4 6.71 -6.40 18.16
CA ILE A 4 6.79 -7.58 17.28
C ILE A 4 5.44 -7.82 16.59
N ARG A 5 4.34 -7.59 17.30
CA ARG A 5 3.00 -7.70 16.71
C ARG A 5 2.79 -6.63 15.65
N LEU A 6 3.12 -5.36 15.93
CA LEU A 6 3.08 -4.27 14.96
C LEU A 6 3.92 -4.61 13.72
N LEU A 7 5.18 -4.96 13.90
CA LEU A 7 6.07 -5.32 12.80
C LEU A 7 5.50 -6.46 11.96
N TRP A 8 4.99 -7.52 12.59
CA TRP A 8 4.46 -8.69 11.88
C TRP A 8 3.14 -8.38 11.15
N THR A 9 2.25 -7.62 11.76
CA THR A 9 0.99 -7.19 11.14
C THR A 9 1.27 -6.34 9.91
N PHE A 10 2.10 -5.33 10.03
CA PHE A 10 2.45 -4.46 8.91
C PHE A 10 3.33 -5.16 7.87
N PHE A 11 4.13 -6.15 8.26
CA PHE A 11 4.84 -7.01 7.31
C PHE A 11 3.87 -7.84 6.45
N LYS A 12 2.85 -8.44 7.06
CA LYS A 12 1.78 -9.14 6.30
C LYS A 12 1.09 -8.18 5.33
N ILE A 13 0.66 -7.03 5.82
CA ILE A 13 -0.01 -6.02 5.00
C ILE A 13 0.88 -5.62 3.82
N GLY A 14 2.14 -5.26 4.06
CA GLY A 14 3.10 -4.88 3.02
C GLY A 14 3.41 -5.99 2.01
N ALA A 15 3.42 -7.26 2.45
CA ALA A 15 3.66 -8.42 1.57
C ALA A 15 2.46 -8.74 0.67
N PHE A 16 1.24 -8.55 1.17
CA PHE A 16 0.00 -8.90 0.45
C PHE A 16 -0.65 -7.73 -0.27
N THR A 17 -0.12 -6.52 -0.14
CA THR A 17 -0.65 -5.36 -0.84
C THR A 17 -0.15 -5.33 -2.28
N PHE A 18 -1.02 -5.68 -3.20
CA PHE A 18 -0.80 -5.54 -4.64
C PHE A 18 -1.67 -4.37 -5.15
N GLY A 19 -1.04 -3.35 -5.74
CA GLY A 19 -1.78 -2.27 -6.40
C GLY A 19 -1.64 -0.87 -5.80
N GLY A 20 -0.71 -0.68 -4.86
CA GLY A 20 -0.39 0.64 -4.30
C GLY A 20 -1.01 0.92 -2.93
N GLY A 21 -0.73 2.12 -2.39
CA GLY A 21 -1.07 2.50 -1.02
C GLY A 21 -2.56 2.43 -0.68
N TYR A 22 -3.44 2.73 -1.64
CA TYR A 22 -4.90 2.66 -1.43
C TYR A 22 -5.41 1.23 -1.23
N ALA A 23 -4.84 0.24 -1.90
CA ALA A 23 -5.20 -1.16 -1.72
C ALA A 23 -4.82 -1.71 -0.32
N MET A 24 -3.94 -1.00 0.37
CA MET A 24 -3.50 -1.34 1.73
C MET A 24 -4.51 -0.87 2.80
N LEU A 25 -5.28 0.18 2.53
CA LEU A 25 -6.14 0.81 3.52
C LEU A 25 -7.17 -0.13 4.14
N PRO A 26 -7.95 -0.94 3.38
CA PRO A 26 -8.89 -1.90 3.96
C PRO A 26 -8.21 -2.98 4.80
N LEU A 27 -6.97 -3.36 4.44
CA LEU A 27 -6.20 -4.35 5.21
C LEU A 27 -5.71 -3.75 6.53
N VAL A 28 -5.24 -2.51 6.50
CA VAL A 28 -4.83 -1.79 7.73
C VAL A 28 -6.03 -1.62 8.65
N GLU A 29 -7.16 -1.13 8.12
CA GLU A 29 -8.39 -0.94 8.87
C GLU A 29 -8.83 -2.24 9.57
N SER A 30 -8.93 -3.33 8.82
CA SER A 30 -9.35 -4.63 9.37
C SER A 30 -8.41 -5.15 10.46
N GLU A 31 -7.10 -5.04 10.28
CA GLU A 31 -6.10 -5.53 11.26
C GLU A 31 -6.03 -4.61 12.49
N VAL A 32 -6.12 -3.30 12.33
CA VAL A 32 -6.05 -2.34 13.43
C VAL A 32 -7.29 -2.41 14.32
N VAL A 33 -8.47 -2.53 13.73
CA VAL A 33 -9.73 -2.72 14.45
C VAL A 33 -9.76 -4.10 15.13
N ALA A 34 -9.34 -5.16 14.44
CA ALA A 34 -9.29 -6.52 15.00
C ALA A 34 -8.36 -6.62 16.21
N HIS A 35 -7.30 -5.84 16.26
CA HIS A 35 -6.40 -5.77 17.42
C HIS A 35 -6.84 -4.76 18.48
N GLY A 36 -7.90 -3.99 18.24
CA GLY A 36 -8.41 -2.97 19.15
C GLY A 36 -7.42 -1.80 19.36
N TRP A 37 -6.60 -1.52 18.37
CA TRP A 37 -5.60 -0.46 18.46
C TRP A 37 -6.18 0.93 18.23
N MET A 38 -7.19 1.04 17.35
CA MET A 38 -7.90 2.28 17.06
C MET A 38 -9.36 1.98 16.73
N SER A 39 -10.22 2.99 16.85
CA SER A 39 -11.60 2.88 16.41
C SER A 39 -11.69 3.04 14.87
N GLU A 40 -12.74 2.46 14.28
CA GLU A 40 -13.03 2.57 12.86
C GLU A 40 -13.13 4.03 12.39
N GLN A 41 -13.74 4.89 13.22
CA GLN A 41 -13.91 6.31 12.92
C GLN A 41 -12.58 7.07 12.90
N ASP A 42 -11.66 6.76 13.81
CA ASP A 42 -10.35 7.40 13.86
C ASP A 42 -9.52 7.05 12.62
N ILE A 43 -9.61 5.79 12.16
CA ILE A 43 -8.92 5.33 10.97
C ILE A 43 -9.49 6.02 9.71
N VAL A 44 -10.80 6.10 9.56
CA VAL A 44 -11.46 6.74 8.42
C VAL A 44 -11.11 8.23 8.37
N ASN A 45 -11.16 8.92 9.49
CA ASN A 45 -10.78 10.34 9.57
C ASN A 45 -9.31 10.54 9.19
N PHE A 46 -8.45 9.65 9.64
CA PHE A 46 -7.03 9.71 9.34
C PHE A 46 -6.73 9.41 7.87
N ILE A 47 -7.39 8.42 7.30
CA ILE A 47 -7.28 8.10 5.86
C ILE A 47 -7.67 9.31 5.01
N ALA A 48 -8.76 10.01 5.36
CA ALA A 48 -9.20 11.19 4.65
C ALA A 48 -8.15 12.32 4.68
N VAL A 49 -7.39 12.46 5.76
CA VAL A 49 -6.30 13.45 5.87
C VAL A 49 -5.03 12.98 5.15
N SER A 50 -4.77 11.67 5.08
CA SER A 50 -3.53 11.09 4.53
C SER A 50 -3.58 10.84 3.02
N GLU A 51 -4.56 11.38 2.30
CA GLU A 51 -4.76 11.13 0.87
C GLU A 51 -3.51 11.40 0.00
N SER A 52 -2.63 12.30 0.43
CA SER A 52 -1.43 12.66 -0.32
C SER A 52 -0.28 11.64 -0.24
N THR A 53 -0.23 10.77 0.79
CA THR A 53 0.86 9.79 0.94
C THR A 53 0.36 8.52 1.65
N PRO A 54 -0.49 7.72 1.00
CA PRO A 54 -1.02 6.50 1.60
C PRO A 54 0.08 5.44 1.79
N GLY A 55 -0.11 4.54 2.73
CA GLY A 55 0.74 3.38 2.94
C GLY A 55 1.71 3.54 4.10
N SER A 56 2.91 3.98 3.88
CA SER A 56 3.92 4.14 4.96
C SER A 56 3.50 5.18 6.00
N PHE A 57 2.79 6.22 5.59
CA PHE A 57 2.30 7.26 6.49
C PHE A 57 1.24 6.70 7.46
N VAL A 58 0.31 5.88 6.97
CA VAL A 58 -0.68 5.20 7.81
C VAL A 58 0.00 4.26 8.81
N ALA A 59 0.99 3.48 8.36
CA ALA A 59 1.76 2.60 9.23
C ALA A 59 2.51 3.37 10.32
N THR A 60 3.11 4.50 9.96
CA THR A 60 3.82 5.38 10.90
C THR A 60 2.88 5.93 11.96
N TYR A 61 1.72 6.44 11.56
CA TYR A 61 0.73 7.00 12.48
C TYR A 61 0.14 5.95 13.42
N VAL A 62 -0.32 4.82 12.89
CA VAL A 62 -0.83 3.70 13.72
C VAL A 62 0.24 3.22 14.70
N GLY A 63 1.49 3.13 14.24
CA GLY A 63 2.61 2.74 15.10
C GLY A 63 2.86 3.73 16.23
N GLU A 64 2.73 5.04 15.97
CA GLU A 64 2.88 6.10 16.97
C GLU A 64 1.77 6.05 18.01
N GLU A 65 0.52 5.93 17.57
CA GLU A 65 -0.64 5.88 18.47
C GLU A 65 -0.58 4.65 19.40
N VAL A 66 -0.12 3.52 18.90
CA VAL A 66 -0.08 2.25 19.64
C VAL A 66 1.11 2.14 20.59
N ALA A 67 2.28 2.60 20.18
CA ALA A 67 3.53 2.36 20.92
C ALA A 67 4.56 3.51 20.80
N GLY A 68 4.12 4.73 20.47
CA GLY A 68 4.97 5.90 20.34
C GLY A 68 5.97 5.79 19.19
N ILE A 69 7.03 6.59 19.25
CA ILE A 69 8.06 6.68 18.19
C ILE A 69 8.66 5.31 17.82
N ALA A 70 8.90 4.44 18.80
CA ALA A 70 9.42 3.10 18.54
C ALA A 70 8.39 2.22 17.80
N GLY A 71 7.10 2.40 18.07
CA GLY A 71 6.01 1.76 17.33
C GLY A 71 5.95 2.21 15.88
N SER A 72 6.09 3.52 15.62
CA SER A 72 6.18 4.08 14.26
C SER A 72 7.31 3.45 13.45
N VAL A 73 8.50 3.34 14.02
CA VAL A 73 9.65 2.73 13.36
C VAL A 73 9.38 1.25 13.04
N CYS A 74 8.82 0.51 14.01
CA CYS A 74 8.51 -0.92 13.81
C CYS A 74 7.44 -1.12 12.72
N ALA A 75 6.38 -0.33 12.72
CA ALA A 75 5.30 -0.43 11.73
C ALA A 75 5.79 -0.06 10.33
N THR A 76 6.54 1.03 10.20
CA THR A 76 7.12 1.47 8.92
C THR A 76 8.11 0.45 8.36
N LEU A 77 9.00 -0.09 9.19
CA LEU A 77 9.90 -1.17 8.79
C LEU A 77 9.12 -2.42 8.37
N GLY A 78 8.03 -2.74 9.06
CA GLY A 78 7.14 -3.84 8.69
C GLY A 78 6.62 -3.72 7.27
N VAL A 79 6.17 -2.54 6.84
CA VAL A 79 5.66 -2.30 5.48
C VAL A 79 6.79 -2.31 4.43
N VAL A 80 7.94 -1.74 4.74
CA VAL A 80 9.04 -1.58 3.78
C VAL A 80 9.83 -2.86 3.57
N LEU A 81 10.05 -3.66 4.62
CA LEU A 81 10.87 -4.87 4.58
C LEU A 81 10.45 -5.88 3.51
N PRO A 82 9.17 -6.29 3.38
CA PRO A 82 8.78 -7.27 2.38
C PRO A 82 9.04 -6.77 0.96
N SER A 83 8.73 -5.51 0.67
CA SER A 83 8.99 -4.89 -0.63
C SER A 83 10.48 -4.85 -0.94
N PHE A 84 11.30 -4.50 0.05
CA PHE A 84 12.75 -4.46 -0.09
C PHE A 84 13.35 -5.84 -0.35
N ILE A 85 12.90 -6.86 0.39
CA ILE A 85 13.35 -8.25 0.22
C ILE A 85 12.97 -8.76 -1.18
N ILE A 86 11.74 -8.54 -1.62
CA ILE A 86 11.26 -8.96 -2.94
C ILE A 86 12.08 -8.29 -4.04
N ILE A 87 12.33 -6.99 -3.94
CA ILE A 87 13.14 -6.25 -4.92
C ILE A 87 14.58 -6.78 -4.95
N LEU A 88 15.20 -7.07 -3.80
CA LEU A 88 16.55 -7.66 -3.75
C LEU A 88 16.62 -9.02 -4.42
N ILE A 89 15.63 -9.90 -4.17
CA ILE A 89 15.55 -11.21 -4.80
C ILE A 89 15.41 -11.05 -6.32
N ILE A 90 14.50 -10.21 -6.77
CA ILE A 90 14.29 -9.93 -8.19
C ILE A 90 15.56 -9.36 -8.83
N ALA A 91 16.21 -8.39 -8.18
CA ALA A 91 17.43 -7.77 -8.69
C ALA A 91 18.60 -8.79 -8.80
N GLY A 92 18.72 -9.69 -7.81
CA GLY A 92 19.72 -10.77 -7.85
C GLY A 92 19.45 -11.78 -8.97
N CYS A 93 18.20 -12.11 -9.21
CA CYS A 93 17.81 -13.04 -10.27
C CYS A 93 17.71 -12.38 -11.66
N TYR A 94 17.53 -11.06 -11.71
CA TYR A 94 17.26 -10.31 -12.94
C TYR A 94 18.33 -10.52 -14.01
N LYS A 95 19.61 -10.51 -13.62
CA LYS A 95 20.73 -10.74 -14.56
C LYS A 95 20.65 -12.10 -15.26
N LYS A 96 20.12 -13.12 -14.58
CA LYS A 96 20.00 -14.49 -15.10
C LYS A 96 18.78 -14.66 -16.02
N PHE A 97 17.74 -13.89 -15.77
CA PHE A 97 16.44 -14.03 -16.47
C PHE A 97 16.16 -12.92 -17.49
N ARG A 98 16.95 -11.85 -17.50
CA ARG A 98 16.76 -10.69 -18.38
C ARG A 98 16.66 -11.06 -19.85
N ASP A 99 17.41 -12.07 -20.31
CA ASP A 99 17.46 -12.49 -21.69
C ASP A 99 16.45 -13.61 -22.01
N SER A 100 15.71 -14.09 -21.03
CA SER A 100 14.65 -15.07 -21.21
C SER A 100 13.49 -14.49 -22.04
N GLY A 101 13.06 -15.22 -23.06
CA GLY A 101 11.92 -14.86 -23.91
C GLY A 101 10.61 -14.71 -23.11
N ILE A 102 10.46 -15.48 -22.03
CA ILE A 102 9.28 -15.44 -21.14
C ILE A 102 9.19 -14.08 -20.44
N ILE A 103 10.30 -13.58 -19.89
CA ILE A 103 10.31 -12.26 -19.19
C ILE A 103 10.10 -11.12 -20.18
N LYS A 104 10.73 -11.19 -21.36
CA LYS A 104 10.48 -10.21 -22.43
C LYS A 104 9.02 -10.18 -22.86
N GLY A 105 8.38 -11.34 -22.97
CA GLY A 105 6.96 -11.45 -23.27
C GLY A 105 6.07 -10.87 -22.15
N CYS A 106 6.32 -11.23 -20.89
CA CYS A 106 5.60 -10.68 -19.75
C CYS A 106 5.75 -9.15 -19.63
N MET A 107 6.95 -8.63 -19.82
CA MET A 107 7.21 -7.17 -19.77
C MET A 107 6.55 -6.45 -20.95
N SER A 108 6.49 -7.07 -22.12
CA SER A 108 5.79 -6.50 -23.28
C SER A 108 4.28 -6.39 -23.06
N GLY A 109 3.68 -7.32 -22.32
CA GLY A 109 2.27 -7.25 -21.94
C GLY A 109 2.01 -6.31 -20.75
N LEU A 110 2.94 -6.25 -19.80
CA LEU A 110 2.79 -5.43 -18.59
C LEU A 110 2.84 -3.93 -18.89
N LYS A 111 3.68 -3.49 -19.81
CA LYS A 111 3.80 -2.08 -20.19
C LYS A 111 2.48 -1.46 -20.66
N PRO A 112 1.76 -2.02 -21.64
CA PRO A 112 0.47 -1.44 -22.05
C PRO A 112 -0.60 -1.56 -20.96
N ALA A 113 -0.56 -2.59 -20.12
CA ALA A 113 -1.48 -2.73 -19.01
C ALA A 113 -1.32 -1.60 -17.98
N VAL A 114 -0.06 -1.24 -17.63
CA VAL A 114 0.22 -0.11 -16.72
C VAL A 114 -0.22 1.21 -17.33
N VAL A 115 0.01 1.44 -18.61
CA VAL A 115 -0.46 2.65 -19.31
C VAL A 115 -2.00 2.72 -19.28
N GLY A 116 -2.68 1.58 -19.50
CA GLY A 116 -4.14 1.49 -19.40
C GLY A 116 -4.65 1.81 -17.99
N LEU A 117 -3.99 1.31 -16.93
CA LEU A 117 -4.34 1.60 -15.54
C LEU A 117 -4.16 3.08 -15.19
N ILE A 118 -3.07 3.69 -15.64
CA ILE A 118 -2.85 5.14 -15.46
C ILE A 118 -3.93 5.94 -16.19
N GLY A 119 -4.26 5.57 -17.42
CA GLY A 119 -5.33 6.21 -18.19
C GLY A 119 -6.69 6.07 -17.50
N ALA A 120 -7.01 4.90 -16.99
CA ALA A 120 -8.25 4.66 -16.24
C ALA A 120 -8.31 5.52 -14.95
N SER A 121 -7.21 5.63 -14.23
CA SER A 121 -7.12 6.46 -13.02
C SER A 121 -7.33 7.94 -13.34
N VAL A 122 -6.72 8.44 -14.41
CA VAL A 122 -6.92 9.83 -14.86
C VAL A 122 -8.37 10.11 -15.22
N ILE A 123 -9.02 9.18 -15.91
CA ILE A 123 -10.45 9.32 -16.26
C ILE A 123 -11.32 9.27 -15.01
N SER A 124 -11.04 8.36 -14.08
CA SER A 124 -11.80 8.21 -12.83
C SER A 124 -11.73 9.49 -11.99
N VAL A 125 -10.51 9.97 -11.72
CA VAL A 125 -10.30 11.21 -10.96
C VAL A 125 -10.85 12.43 -11.70
N GLY A 126 -10.62 12.50 -13.01
CA GLY A 126 -11.18 13.59 -13.83
C GLY A 126 -12.70 13.62 -13.77
N ARG A 127 -13.34 12.48 -13.82
CA ARG A 127 -14.80 12.38 -13.71
C ARG A 127 -15.31 12.85 -12.35
N GLU A 128 -14.63 12.48 -11.28
CA GLU A 128 -14.99 12.90 -9.92
C GLU A 128 -14.80 14.40 -9.68
N VAL A 129 -13.73 14.97 -10.24
CA VAL A 129 -13.41 16.39 -10.11
C VAL A 129 -14.29 17.29 -11.01
N PHE A 130 -14.56 16.86 -12.25
CA PHE A 130 -15.29 17.68 -13.24
C PHE A 130 -16.79 17.43 -13.28
N ILE A 131 -17.26 16.30 -12.72
CA ILE A 131 -18.68 15.95 -12.64
C ILE A 131 -18.98 15.55 -11.20
N PRO A 132 -18.99 16.52 -10.24
CA PRO A 132 -19.43 16.23 -8.88
C PRO A 132 -20.89 15.78 -8.91
N ASP A 133 -21.24 14.80 -8.08
CA ASP A 133 -22.56 14.18 -7.95
C ASP A 133 -23.70 15.21 -7.74
N GLY A 134 -24.19 15.75 -8.79
CA GLY A 134 -25.25 16.73 -8.81
C GLY A 134 -25.88 16.89 -10.20
N LEU A 135 -25.34 16.28 -11.23
CA LEU A 135 -25.86 16.31 -12.61
C LEU A 135 -26.16 14.92 -13.19
N ALA A 136 -26.44 13.93 -12.33
CA ALA A 136 -27.09 12.71 -12.78
C ALA A 136 -28.61 12.95 -12.82
N VAL A 137 -29.09 13.47 -13.94
CA VAL A 137 -30.48 13.38 -14.35
C VAL A 137 -30.69 12.02 -14.98
#